data_cccac1f7d5d8bc579e06432f2f433d7e
#
_entry.id   cccac1f7d5d8bc579e06432f2f433d7e
#
_cell.length_a   1.000
_cell.length_b   1.000
_cell.length_c   1.000
_cell.angle_alpha   90.00
_cell.angle_beta   90.00
_cell.angle_gamma   90.00
#
_symmetry.space_group_name_H-M   'P 1'
#
loop_
_entity.id
_entity.type
_entity.pdbx_description
1 polymer ?
#
loop_
_entity_poly.entity_id
_entity_poly.type
_entity_poly.pdbx_seq_one_letter_code
_entity_poly.pdbx_strand_id
1 'polypeptide(L)'
;MTGSSTVGALRRSGKRVAPVIVLAVTVVIAAFFVILINAKSGSTADSAYSPLVGSPAPVVKTTTLDGKPFDLQRRKGSWVVLNFFNSTCGPCVQEHPEFVKFAGEQQTSGSIGAEMYSIVWNDIDGATTKFFTTNKVTWPVLLDKNAEIGGEFGVAKVPETWIIDPNGYVMWHTISEITDDSLTKALSGLVARYNASATPGSATPSSAGPGAATSGSSTAATAVTG
;
A
#
# COMPACT_ATOMS: atom_id res chain seq x y z
N MET A 1 59.39 31.44 64.59
CA MET A 1 59.25 31.77 63.18
C MET A 1 58.03 31.05 62.68
N THR A 2 56.91 31.82 62.66
CA THR A 2 55.57 31.37 62.40
C THR A 2 55.23 31.67 60.94
N GLY A 3 55.00 30.63 60.14
CA GLY A 3 54.53 30.75 58.73
C GLY A 3 53.01 30.47 58.67
N SER A 4 52.21 31.52 58.56
CA SER A 4 50.78 31.42 58.38
C SER A 4 50.42 31.23 56.92
N SER A 5 49.89 30.10 56.57
CA SER A 5 49.39 29.83 55.21
C SER A 5 47.89 30.10 55.10
N THR A 6 47.60 31.20 54.46
CA THR A 6 46.19 31.60 54.11
C THR A 6 45.67 30.77 52.97
N VAL A 7 44.77 29.86 53.24
CA VAL A 7 44.04 29.09 52.19
C VAL A 7 42.86 29.93 51.75
N GLY A 8 42.96 30.48 50.53
CA GLY A 8 41.91 31.26 49.88
C GLY A 8 40.70 30.34 49.51
N ALA A 9 39.56 30.56 50.12
CA ALA A 9 38.33 29.90 49.81
C ALA A 9 37.78 30.40 48.46
N LEU A 10 37.83 29.55 47.42
CA LEU A 10 37.11 29.81 46.16
C LEU A 10 35.62 29.63 46.36
N ARG A 11 34.95 30.75 46.46
CA ARG A 11 33.50 30.89 46.61
C ARG A 11 32.84 30.44 45.29
N ARG A 12 32.36 29.21 45.21
CA ARG A 12 31.54 28.67 44.09
C ARG A 12 30.19 29.43 44.00
N SER A 13 30.10 30.37 43.07
CA SER A 13 28.86 31.03 42.64
C SER A 13 28.08 30.15 41.63
N GLY A 14 27.74 28.89 42.00
CA GLY A 14 27.07 27.98 41.11
C GLY A 14 25.61 27.64 41.45
N LYS A 15 25.02 28.32 42.44
CA LYS A 15 23.71 27.85 43.02
C LYS A 15 22.46 28.26 42.27
N ARG A 16 22.53 29.08 41.21
CA ARG A 16 21.35 29.61 40.49
C ARG A 16 21.16 29.06 39.08
N VAL A 17 22.16 28.39 38.51
CA VAL A 17 22.12 27.89 37.13
C VAL A 17 21.46 26.51 37.06
N ALA A 18 21.67 25.67 38.10
CA ALA A 18 21.12 24.32 38.14
C ALA A 18 19.56 24.27 38.01
N PRO A 19 18.78 25.07 38.74
CA PRO A 19 17.31 25.01 38.61
C PRO A 19 16.84 25.51 37.23
N VAL A 20 17.55 26.45 36.60
CA VAL A 20 17.22 26.94 35.26
C VAL A 20 17.45 25.87 34.21
N ILE A 21 18.57 25.12 34.32
CA ILE A 21 18.87 24.00 33.40
C ILE A 21 17.82 22.90 33.56
N VAL A 22 17.47 22.54 34.81
CA VAL A 22 16.42 21.52 35.06
C VAL A 22 15.09 21.94 34.45
N LEU A 23 14.67 23.21 34.65
CA LEU A 23 13.44 23.71 34.06
C LEU A 23 13.47 23.66 32.54
N ALA A 24 14.56 24.10 31.92
CA ALA A 24 14.71 24.07 30.46
C ALA A 24 14.63 22.65 29.91
N VAL A 25 15.30 21.69 30.52
CA VAL A 25 15.26 20.27 30.13
C VAL A 25 13.84 19.70 30.30
N THR A 26 13.15 20.02 31.38
CA THR A 26 11.76 19.55 31.60
C THR A 26 10.82 20.11 30.54
N VAL A 27 10.95 21.39 30.16
CA VAL A 27 10.14 22.00 29.10
C VAL A 27 10.41 21.35 27.75
N VAL A 28 11.68 21.05 27.42
CA VAL A 28 12.04 20.37 26.16
C VAL A 28 11.47 18.96 26.13
N ILE A 29 11.57 18.21 27.23
CA ILE A 29 10.99 16.86 27.31
C ILE A 29 9.46 16.91 27.21
N ALA A 30 8.81 17.84 27.90
CA ALA A 30 7.36 18.02 27.80
C ALA A 30 6.91 18.37 26.37
N ALA A 31 7.61 19.31 25.71
CA ALA A 31 7.35 19.67 24.33
C ALA A 31 7.55 18.47 23.38
N PHE A 32 8.58 17.67 23.59
CA PHE A 32 8.82 16.44 22.82
C PHE A 32 7.70 15.41 23.01
N PHE A 33 7.23 15.21 24.24
CA PHE A 33 6.08 14.33 24.51
C PHE A 33 4.79 14.86 23.86
N VAL A 34 4.54 16.18 23.92
CA VAL A 34 3.38 16.79 23.24
C VAL A 34 3.46 16.59 21.73
N ILE A 35 4.66 16.73 21.13
CA ILE A 35 4.87 16.45 19.71
C ILE A 35 4.61 14.98 19.40
N LEU A 36 5.08 14.04 20.22
CA LEU A 36 4.84 12.61 20.04
C LEU A 36 3.36 12.23 20.18
N ILE A 37 2.65 12.80 21.16
CA ILE A 37 1.22 12.54 21.36
C ILE A 37 0.37 13.16 20.23
N ASN A 38 0.78 14.32 19.72
CA ASN A 38 0.12 15.00 18.60
C ASN A 38 0.65 14.58 17.22
N ALA A 39 1.77 13.86 17.16
CA ALA A 39 2.15 13.13 15.97
C ALA A 39 1.07 12.07 15.74
N LYS A 40 -0.05 12.48 15.13
CA LYS A 40 -0.95 11.54 14.49
C LYS A 40 -0.05 10.68 13.63
N SER A 41 -0.03 9.38 13.93
CA SER A 41 0.35 8.39 12.93
C SER A 41 -0.61 8.62 11.76
N GLY A 42 -0.25 9.54 10.88
CA GLY A 42 -0.83 9.62 9.58
C GLY A 42 -0.42 8.31 8.94
N SER A 43 -1.26 7.31 9.05
CA SER A 43 -1.25 6.19 8.14
C SER A 43 -1.70 6.74 6.77
N THR A 44 -0.84 7.55 6.14
CA THR A 44 -0.70 7.43 4.72
C THR A 44 -0.31 5.97 4.57
N ALA A 45 -1.23 5.16 4.05
CA ALA A 45 -0.88 3.84 3.55
C ALA A 45 0.23 4.09 2.54
N ASP A 46 1.48 4.12 3.02
CA ASP A 46 2.64 4.23 2.18
C ASP A 46 2.56 3.03 1.26
N SER A 47 2.32 3.30 -0.04
CA SER A 47 2.41 2.24 -1.03
C SER A 47 3.83 1.69 -0.89
N ALA A 48 3.93 0.51 -0.29
CA ALA A 48 5.23 -0.14 -0.13
C ALA A 48 5.78 -0.37 -1.54
N TYR A 49 7.05 -0.04 -1.73
CA TYR A 49 7.69 -0.33 -3.00
C TYR A 49 7.76 -1.84 -3.18
N SER A 50 7.02 -2.35 -4.16
CA SER A 50 7.11 -3.74 -4.60
C SER A 50 7.44 -3.77 -6.09
N PRO A 51 8.37 -4.64 -6.53
CA PRO A 51 8.69 -4.79 -7.95
C PRO A 51 7.52 -5.31 -8.77
N LEU A 52 6.48 -5.82 -8.14
CA LEU A 52 5.25 -6.27 -8.81
C LEU A 52 4.35 -5.11 -9.23
N VAL A 53 4.45 -3.94 -8.61
CA VAL A 53 3.63 -2.78 -9.00
C VAL A 53 3.96 -2.36 -10.44
N GLY A 54 2.96 -2.34 -11.31
CA GLY A 54 3.10 -2.12 -12.75
C GLY A 54 3.38 -3.40 -13.56
N SER A 55 3.45 -4.57 -12.91
CA SER A 55 3.68 -5.86 -13.56
C SER A 55 2.41 -6.72 -13.54
N PRO A 56 2.30 -7.74 -14.43
CA PRO A 56 1.22 -8.71 -14.33
C PRO A 56 1.20 -9.38 -12.95
N ALA A 57 0.00 -9.53 -12.38
CA ALA A 57 -0.16 -10.22 -11.12
C ALA A 57 0.27 -11.69 -11.23
N PRO A 58 0.91 -12.25 -10.21
CA PRO A 58 1.23 -13.68 -10.14
C PRO A 58 0.02 -14.56 -10.40
N VAL A 59 0.26 -15.78 -10.88
CA VAL A 59 -0.81 -16.75 -11.12
C VAL A 59 -1.29 -17.29 -9.78
N VAL A 60 -2.57 -17.07 -9.46
CA VAL A 60 -3.20 -17.61 -8.25
C VAL A 60 -4.25 -18.62 -8.66
N LYS A 61 -3.98 -19.89 -8.38
CA LYS A 61 -4.94 -20.99 -8.51
C LYS A 61 -5.01 -21.75 -7.19
N THR A 62 -6.16 -21.72 -6.56
CA THR A 62 -6.34 -22.34 -5.24
C THR A 62 -7.80 -22.72 -5.03
N THR A 63 -8.15 -23.07 -3.81
CA THR A 63 -9.52 -23.28 -3.36
C THR A 63 -9.90 -22.25 -2.30
N THR A 64 -11.16 -21.88 -2.30
CA THR A 64 -11.76 -21.09 -1.23
C THR A 64 -11.92 -21.92 0.05
N LEU A 65 -12.15 -21.26 1.17
CA LEU A 65 -12.42 -21.90 2.46
C LEU A 65 -13.65 -22.83 2.42
N ASP A 66 -14.63 -22.53 1.56
CA ASP A 66 -15.81 -23.36 1.31
C ASP A 66 -15.60 -24.42 0.19
N GLY A 67 -14.35 -24.63 -0.23
CA GLY A 67 -13.95 -25.72 -1.14
C GLY A 67 -14.15 -25.45 -2.62
N LYS A 68 -14.54 -24.22 -3.03
CA LYS A 68 -14.71 -23.89 -4.45
C LYS A 68 -13.38 -23.56 -5.12
N PRO A 69 -13.19 -23.92 -6.40
CA PRO A 69 -11.97 -23.56 -7.12
C PRO A 69 -11.93 -22.04 -7.38
N PHE A 70 -10.75 -21.46 -7.23
CA PHE A 70 -10.47 -20.06 -7.54
C PHE A 70 -9.30 -19.94 -8.54
N ASP A 71 -9.43 -19.03 -9.48
CA ASP A 71 -8.39 -18.67 -10.44
C ASP A 71 -8.43 -17.15 -10.67
N LEU A 72 -7.39 -16.45 -10.24
CA LEU A 72 -7.27 -14.99 -10.37
C LEU A 72 -7.28 -14.54 -11.84
N GLN A 73 -6.72 -15.34 -12.75
CA GLN A 73 -6.68 -14.98 -14.17
C GLN A 73 -8.08 -14.91 -14.80
N ARG A 74 -9.06 -15.53 -14.18
CA ARG A 74 -10.47 -15.46 -14.59
C ARG A 74 -11.21 -14.23 -14.05
N ARG A 75 -10.54 -13.39 -13.25
CA ARG A 75 -11.11 -12.14 -12.71
C ARG A 75 -10.79 -10.92 -13.59
N LYS A 76 -10.16 -11.13 -14.74
CA LYS A 76 -9.96 -10.05 -15.73
C LYS A 76 -11.29 -9.43 -16.12
N GLY A 77 -11.32 -8.10 -16.19
CA GLY A 77 -12.53 -7.30 -16.36
C GLY A 77 -13.02 -6.65 -15.06
N SER A 78 -12.55 -7.12 -13.90
CA SER A 78 -12.87 -6.56 -12.57
C SER A 78 -11.63 -5.97 -11.90
N TRP A 79 -11.83 -4.94 -11.09
CA TRP A 79 -10.86 -4.55 -10.08
C TRP A 79 -10.86 -5.59 -8.97
N VAL A 80 -9.68 -6.00 -8.52
CA VAL A 80 -9.52 -7.01 -7.49
C VAL A 80 -8.70 -6.46 -6.33
N VAL A 81 -9.18 -6.66 -5.12
CA VAL A 81 -8.46 -6.39 -3.87
C VAL A 81 -8.11 -7.73 -3.23
N LEU A 82 -6.80 -7.98 -3.04
CA LEU A 82 -6.29 -9.13 -2.32
C LEU A 82 -5.73 -8.67 -0.99
N ASN A 83 -6.20 -9.24 0.12
CA ASN A 83 -5.67 -9.01 1.46
C ASN A 83 -5.06 -10.30 2.02
N PHE A 84 -3.76 -10.27 2.31
CA PHE A 84 -3.09 -11.37 3.00
C PHE A 84 -3.31 -11.24 4.50
N PHE A 85 -3.87 -12.29 5.08
CA PHE A 85 -4.44 -12.33 6.41
C PHE A 85 -3.94 -13.54 7.21
N ASN A 86 -3.86 -13.37 8.54
CA ASN A 86 -3.67 -14.45 9.49
C ASN A 86 -4.52 -14.18 10.73
N SER A 87 -5.26 -15.17 11.22
CA SER A 87 -6.21 -15.01 12.33
C SER A 87 -5.56 -14.74 13.69
N THR A 88 -4.25 -14.97 13.82
CA THR A 88 -3.46 -14.68 15.02
C THR A 88 -2.71 -13.35 14.95
N CYS A 89 -2.74 -12.68 13.80
CA CYS A 89 -2.13 -11.38 13.59
C CYS A 89 -3.03 -10.28 14.16
N GLY A 90 -2.61 -9.61 15.23
CA GLY A 90 -3.38 -8.54 15.87
C GLY A 90 -3.81 -7.42 14.91
N PRO A 91 -2.90 -6.81 14.15
CA PRO A 91 -3.23 -5.80 13.14
C PRO A 91 -4.23 -6.29 12.09
N CYS A 92 -4.11 -7.55 11.61
CA CYS A 92 -5.04 -8.13 10.64
C CYS A 92 -6.48 -8.24 11.20
N VAL A 93 -6.59 -8.57 12.49
CA VAL A 93 -7.88 -8.64 13.17
C VAL A 93 -8.47 -7.24 13.37
N GLN A 94 -7.62 -6.24 13.62
CA GLN A 94 -8.05 -4.85 13.83
C GLN A 94 -8.55 -4.19 12.55
N GLU A 95 -7.94 -4.46 11.40
CA GLU A 95 -8.38 -3.92 10.11
C GLU A 95 -9.61 -4.63 9.52
N HIS A 96 -9.93 -5.84 10.00
CA HIS A 96 -11.00 -6.64 9.43
C HIS A 96 -12.37 -5.94 9.33
N PRO A 97 -12.85 -5.17 10.34
CA PRO A 97 -14.08 -4.40 10.23
C PRO A 97 -14.08 -3.40 9.07
N GLU A 98 -12.93 -2.84 8.71
CA GLU A 98 -12.77 -1.90 7.61
C GLU A 98 -13.01 -2.62 6.26
N PHE A 99 -12.54 -3.86 6.12
CA PHE A 99 -12.84 -4.67 4.94
C PHE A 99 -14.31 -5.10 4.87
N VAL A 100 -14.97 -5.34 6.00
CA VAL A 100 -16.42 -5.61 6.03
C VAL A 100 -17.19 -4.41 5.48
N LYS A 101 -16.83 -3.19 5.89
CA LYS A 101 -17.42 -1.94 5.41
C LYS A 101 -17.13 -1.76 3.91
N PHE A 102 -15.86 -1.84 3.51
CA PHE A 102 -15.45 -1.72 2.10
C PHE A 102 -16.19 -2.72 1.20
N ALA A 103 -16.20 -4.00 1.54
CA ALA A 103 -16.88 -5.03 0.75
C ALA A 103 -18.40 -4.78 0.65
N GLY A 104 -19.02 -4.28 1.71
CA GLY A 104 -20.43 -3.86 1.70
C GLY A 104 -20.68 -2.70 0.76
N GLU A 105 -19.81 -1.70 0.74
CA GLU A 105 -19.90 -0.55 -0.16
C GLU A 105 -19.71 -0.95 -1.62
N GLN A 106 -18.79 -1.88 -1.93
CA GLN A 106 -18.56 -2.36 -3.29
C GLN A 106 -19.77 -3.11 -3.89
N GLN A 107 -20.73 -3.56 -3.08
CA GLN A 107 -21.96 -4.21 -3.53
C GLN A 107 -23.09 -3.23 -3.82
N THR A 108 -22.92 -1.93 -3.52
CA THR A 108 -23.96 -0.93 -3.72
C THR A 108 -23.93 -0.31 -5.11
N SER A 109 -25.08 0.19 -5.58
CA SER A 109 -25.15 0.92 -6.84
C SER A 109 -24.29 2.18 -6.82
N GLY A 110 -23.51 2.40 -7.88
CA GLY A 110 -22.62 3.54 -8.01
C GLY A 110 -21.21 3.31 -7.43
N SER A 111 -20.95 2.14 -6.84
CA SER A 111 -19.60 1.74 -6.45
C SER A 111 -18.77 1.32 -7.67
N ILE A 112 -17.46 1.17 -7.47
CA ILE A 112 -16.53 0.63 -8.48
C ILE A 112 -16.85 -0.84 -8.77
N GLY A 113 -17.41 -1.56 -7.78
CA GLY A 113 -17.71 -2.99 -7.88
C GLY A 113 -16.45 -3.85 -7.82
N ALA A 114 -15.44 -3.41 -7.05
CA ALA A 114 -14.22 -4.19 -6.87
C ALA A 114 -14.50 -5.50 -6.12
N GLU A 115 -13.90 -6.58 -6.60
CA GLU A 115 -13.98 -7.89 -5.96
C GLU A 115 -12.96 -7.99 -4.83
N MET A 116 -13.40 -8.29 -3.60
CA MET A 116 -12.54 -8.50 -2.44
C MET A 116 -12.26 -9.98 -2.24
N TYR A 117 -11.00 -10.31 -1.90
CA TYR A 117 -10.55 -11.64 -1.51
C TYR A 117 -9.58 -11.56 -0.34
N SER A 118 -9.72 -12.42 0.66
CA SER A 118 -8.69 -12.64 1.69
C SER A 118 -7.89 -13.89 1.37
N ILE A 119 -6.57 -13.82 1.47
CA ILE A 119 -5.66 -14.96 1.30
C ILE A 119 -5.12 -15.34 2.67
N VAL A 120 -5.38 -16.56 3.09
CA VAL A 120 -4.95 -17.09 4.38
C VAL A 120 -3.48 -17.47 4.31
N TRP A 121 -2.63 -16.70 4.98
CA TRP A 121 -1.18 -16.86 4.95
C TRP A 121 -0.65 -17.40 6.29
N ASN A 122 0.01 -18.56 6.27
CA ASN A 122 0.64 -19.19 7.44
C ASN A 122 -0.25 -19.23 8.69
N ASP A 123 -1.54 -19.54 8.54
CA ASP A 123 -2.48 -19.59 9.65
C ASP A 123 -2.63 -21.02 10.21
N ILE A 124 -3.13 -21.10 11.43
CA ILE A 124 -3.38 -22.37 12.11
C ILE A 124 -4.68 -22.99 11.60
N ASP A 125 -4.64 -24.26 11.23
CA ASP A 125 -5.80 -25.01 10.80
C ASP A 125 -6.99 -24.87 11.77
N GLY A 126 -8.16 -24.51 11.23
CA GLY A 126 -9.39 -24.30 11.99
C GLY A 126 -9.54 -22.93 12.65
N ALA A 127 -8.45 -22.21 12.97
CA ALA A 127 -8.53 -20.86 13.52
C ALA A 127 -9.10 -19.87 12.49
N THR A 128 -8.62 -19.95 11.26
CA THR A 128 -9.13 -19.21 10.10
C THR A 128 -10.62 -19.41 9.90
N THR A 129 -11.08 -20.68 9.83
CA THR A 129 -12.50 -20.99 9.65
C THR A 129 -13.36 -20.39 10.74
N LYS A 130 -12.91 -20.52 12.01
CA LYS A 130 -13.60 -19.93 13.15
C LYS A 130 -13.67 -18.41 13.04
N PHE A 131 -12.55 -17.77 12.69
CA PHE A 131 -12.49 -16.31 12.55
C PHE A 131 -13.49 -15.81 11.50
N PHE A 132 -13.40 -16.28 10.28
CA PHE A 132 -14.24 -15.78 9.18
C PHE A 132 -15.72 -16.13 9.35
N THR A 133 -16.05 -17.29 9.94
CA THR A 133 -17.43 -17.65 10.27
C THR A 133 -18.01 -16.72 11.33
N THR A 134 -17.23 -16.42 12.38
CA THR A 134 -17.67 -15.55 13.49
C THR A 134 -17.85 -14.10 13.03
N ASN A 135 -16.97 -13.61 12.15
CA ASN A 135 -16.95 -12.22 11.70
C ASN A 135 -17.78 -11.96 10.44
N LYS A 136 -18.63 -12.91 10.02
CA LYS A 136 -19.64 -12.75 8.96
C LYS A 136 -19.08 -12.23 7.63
N VAL A 137 -17.97 -12.78 7.19
CA VAL A 137 -17.33 -12.42 5.92
C VAL A 137 -18.25 -12.72 4.75
N THR A 138 -18.40 -11.78 3.83
CA THR A 138 -19.28 -11.87 2.66
C THR A 138 -18.52 -12.10 1.35
N TRP A 139 -17.19 -12.09 1.39
CA TRP A 139 -16.31 -12.32 0.24
C TRP A 139 -15.57 -13.66 0.34
N PRO A 140 -15.07 -14.21 -0.77
CA PRO A 140 -14.34 -15.47 -0.75
C PRO A 140 -13.01 -15.37 0.00
N VAL A 141 -12.73 -16.39 0.81
CA VAL A 141 -11.47 -16.56 1.54
C VAL A 141 -10.68 -17.67 0.85
N LEU A 142 -9.48 -17.36 0.42
CA LEU A 142 -8.59 -18.22 -0.37
C LEU A 142 -7.56 -18.89 0.53
N LEU A 143 -7.34 -20.18 0.31
CA LEU A 143 -6.34 -20.94 1.05
C LEU A 143 -4.98 -20.83 0.36
N ASP A 144 -3.97 -20.38 1.08
CA ASP A 144 -2.58 -20.38 0.60
C ASP A 144 -1.85 -21.59 1.19
N LYS A 145 -1.96 -22.73 0.52
CA LYS A 145 -1.28 -23.95 0.93
C LYS A 145 0.23 -23.78 0.71
N ASN A 146 1.00 -24.08 1.76
CA ASN A 146 2.47 -24.00 1.74
C ASN A 146 3.03 -22.59 1.50
N ALA A 147 2.22 -21.53 1.70
CA ALA A 147 2.60 -20.14 1.46
C ALA A 147 3.10 -19.88 0.02
N GLU A 148 2.61 -20.63 -0.97
CA GLU A 148 3.02 -20.51 -2.37
C GLU A 148 2.57 -19.18 -2.95
N ILE A 149 1.29 -18.78 -2.72
CA ILE A 149 0.75 -17.51 -3.20
C ILE A 149 1.49 -16.34 -2.56
N GLY A 150 1.68 -16.38 -1.24
CA GLY A 150 2.45 -15.37 -0.51
C GLY A 150 3.88 -15.25 -1.03
N GLY A 151 4.53 -16.39 -1.36
CA GLY A 151 5.86 -16.41 -1.98
C GLY A 151 5.90 -15.73 -3.33
N GLU A 152 4.94 -15.97 -4.21
CA GLU A 152 4.83 -15.34 -5.53
C GLU A 152 4.59 -13.81 -5.45
N PHE A 153 3.85 -13.36 -4.44
CA PHE A 153 3.65 -11.94 -4.16
C PHE A 153 4.81 -11.31 -3.37
N GLY A 154 5.74 -12.12 -2.83
CA GLY A 154 6.83 -11.65 -1.98
C GLY A 154 6.37 -11.20 -0.59
N VAL A 155 5.27 -11.76 -0.08
CA VAL A 155 4.71 -11.46 1.25
C VAL A 155 5.67 -11.94 2.33
N ALA A 156 6.20 -11.00 3.09
CA ALA A 156 7.11 -11.27 4.20
C ALA A 156 6.43 -11.19 5.56
N LYS A 157 5.34 -10.45 5.66
CA LYS A 157 4.54 -10.26 6.87
C LYS A 157 3.12 -9.85 6.49
N VAL A 158 2.19 -10.01 7.42
CA VAL A 158 0.79 -9.57 7.26
C VAL A 158 0.46 -8.50 8.30
N PRO A 159 -0.52 -7.60 8.03
CA PRO A 159 -1.35 -7.57 6.82
C PRO A 159 -0.64 -6.94 5.62
N GLU A 160 -0.95 -7.45 4.44
CA GLU A 160 -0.59 -6.84 3.17
C GLU A 160 -1.81 -6.78 2.25
N THR A 161 -2.02 -5.64 1.59
CA THR A 161 -3.15 -5.45 0.68
C THR A 161 -2.66 -5.02 -0.70
N TRP A 162 -3.21 -5.65 -1.72
CA TRP A 162 -2.86 -5.48 -3.13
C TRP A 162 -4.09 -5.09 -3.94
N ILE A 163 -3.94 -4.18 -4.90
CA ILE A 163 -5.00 -3.84 -5.86
C ILE A 163 -4.52 -4.21 -7.26
N ILE A 164 -5.36 -4.96 -7.97
CA ILE A 164 -5.12 -5.46 -9.32
C ILE A 164 -6.18 -4.85 -10.25
N ASP A 165 -5.74 -4.37 -11.42
CA ASP A 165 -6.61 -3.75 -12.41
C ASP A 165 -7.38 -4.79 -13.26
N PRO A 166 -8.37 -4.36 -14.07
CA PRO A 166 -9.13 -5.25 -14.97
C PRO A 166 -8.29 -5.99 -16.01
N ASN A 167 -7.07 -5.52 -16.32
CA ASN A 167 -6.15 -6.21 -17.22
C ASN A 167 -5.32 -7.29 -16.53
N GLY A 168 -5.36 -7.34 -15.18
CA GLY A 168 -4.60 -8.28 -14.37
C GLY A 168 -3.22 -7.76 -13.96
N TYR A 169 -3.00 -6.44 -13.94
CA TYR A 169 -1.76 -5.82 -13.46
C TYR A 169 -1.89 -5.36 -12.02
N VAL A 170 -0.84 -5.55 -11.23
CA VAL A 170 -0.75 -5.01 -9.88
C VAL A 170 -0.58 -3.50 -9.98
N MET A 171 -1.51 -2.75 -9.40
CA MET A 171 -1.52 -1.30 -9.48
C MET A 171 -1.15 -0.62 -8.17
N TRP A 172 -1.27 -1.32 -7.04
CA TRP A 172 -0.97 -0.76 -5.74
C TRP A 172 -0.74 -1.86 -4.70
N HIS A 173 0.05 -1.53 -3.67
CA HIS A 173 0.41 -2.43 -2.58
C HIS A 173 0.68 -1.63 -1.30
N THR A 174 0.31 -2.19 -0.15
CA THR A 174 0.66 -1.67 1.18
C THR A 174 0.98 -2.80 2.15
N ILE A 175 1.90 -2.52 3.08
CA ILE A 175 2.34 -3.44 4.16
C ILE A 175 1.96 -2.81 5.51
N SER A 176 0.70 -2.51 5.73
CA SER A 176 0.18 -1.95 6.98
C SER A 176 -1.32 -2.15 7.07
N GLU A 177 -1.84 -1.98 8.28
CA GLU A 177 -3.27 -1.85 8.48
C GLU A 177 -3.84 -0.77 7.56
N ILE A 178 -5.00 -1.04 6.99
CA ILE A 178 -5.68 -0.11 6.10
C ILE A 178 -7.10 0.17 6.62
N THR A 179 -7.55 1.42 6.43
CA THR A 179 -8.94 1.79 6.66
C THR A 179 -9.73 1.72 5.37
N ASP A 180 -11.05 1.54 5.48
CA ASP A 180 -11.97 1.59 4.36
C ASP A 180 -11.82 2.88 3.53
N ASP A 181 -11.77 4.04 4.18
CA ASP A 181 -11.57 5.33 3.50
C ASP A 181 -10.26 5.38 2.70
N SER A 182 -9.17 4.83 3.26
CA SER A 182 -7.86 4.80 2.59
C SER A 182 -7.87 3.86 1.39
N LEU A 183 -8.48 2.70 1.53
CA LEU A 183 -8.60 1.70 0.45
C LEU A 183 -9.50 2.23 -0.67
N THR A 184 -10.66 2.79 -0.33
CA THR A 184 -11.60 3.39 -1.30
C THR A 184 -10.96 4.56 -2.04
N LYS A 185 -10.18 5.41 -1.35
CA LYS A 185 -9.42 6.51 -1.98
C LYS A 185 -8.34 6.00 -2.94
N ALA A 186 -7.57 5.00 -2.53
CA ALA A 186 -6.55 4.38 -3.38
C ALA A 186 -7.18 3.79 -4.64
N LEU A 187 -8.23 2.98 -4.48
CA LEU A 187 -8.95 2.35 -5.58
C LEU A 187 -9.57 3.40 -6.54
N SER A 188 -10.27 4.41 -6.00
CA SER A 188 -10.88 5.47 -6.82
C SER A 188 -9.86 6.25 -7.64
N GLY A 189 -8.69 6.55 -7.04
CA GLY A 189 -7.60 7.20 -7.75
C GLY A 189 -7.01 6.34 -8.87
N LEU A 190 -6.94 5.02 -8.69
CA LEU A 190 -6.50 4.07 -9.71
C LEU A 190 -7.51 3.98 -10.85
N VAL A 191 -8.80 3.85 -10.53
CA VAL A 191 -9.89 3.81 -11.50
C VAL A 191 -9.96 5.07 -12.36
N ALA A 192 -9.80 6.24 -11.76
CA ALA A 192 -9.78 7.51 -12.49
C ALA A 192 -8.63 7.55 -13.53
N ARG A 193 -7.43 7.09 -13.15
CA ARG A 193 -6.28 6.99 -14.06
C ARG A 193 -6.49 5.95 -15.15
N TYR A 194 -7.03 4.80 -14.82
CA TYR A 194 -7.35 3.73 -15.76
C TYR A 194 -8.33 4.22 -16.83
N ASN A 195 -9.41 4.87 -16.42
CA ASN A 195 -10.43 5.41 -17.34
C ASN A 195 -9.87 6.55 -18.22
N ALA A 196 -9.01 7.41 -17.68
CA ALA A 196 -8.35 8.46 -18.44
C ALA A 196 -7.43 7.90 -19.55
N SER A 197 -6.74 6.81 -19.28
CA SER A 197 -5.88 6.14 -20.27
C SER A 197 -6.67 5.35 -21.32
N ALA A 198 -7.87 4.88 -20.97
CA ALA A 198 -8.74 4.12 -21.89
C ALA A 198 -9.56 5.00 -22.84
N THR A 199 -9.62 6.34 -22.63
CA THR A 199 -10.36 7.26 -23.49
C THR A 199 -9.50 7.59 -24.73
N PRO A 200 -9.91 7.21 -25.97
CA PRO A 200 -9.19 7.59 -27.18
C PRO A 200 -9.32 9.10 -27.42
N GLY A 201 -8.26 9.86 -27.18
CA GLY A 201 -8.26 11.30 -27.48
C GLY A 201 -7.32 12.19 -26.67
N SER A 202 -6.59 11.64 -25.67
CA SER A 202 -5.67 12.42 -24.82
C SER A 202 -4.18 12.29 -25.24
N ALA A 203 -3.91 11.94 -26.48
CA ALA A 203 -2.57 12.13 -27.03
C ALA A 203 -2.40 13.62 -27.35
N THR A 204 -1.78 14.37 -26.48
CA THR A 204 -1.25 15.71 -26.81
C THR A 204 -0.31 15.53 -28.00
N PRO A 205 -0.54 16.19 -29.16
CA PRO A 205 0.39 16.08 -30.26
C PRO A 205 1.72 16.72 -29.79
N SER A 206 2.74 15.93 -29.65
CA SER A 206 4.11 16.42 -29.50
C SER A 206 4.37 17.31 -30.69
N SER A 207 4.58 18.62 -30.45
CA SER A 207 4.96 19.60 -31.45
C SER A 207 6.33 19.20 -32.02
N ALA A 208 6.30 18.47 -33.14
CA ALA A 208 7.46 18.32 -34.00
C ALA A 208 7.70 19.70 -34.63
N GLY A 209 8.81 20.32 -34.27
CA GLY A 209 9.27 21.57 -34.85
C GLY A 209 9.53 21.44 -36.35
N PRO A 210 9.46 22.57 -37.10
CA PRO A 210 9.67 22.58 -38.54
C PRO A 210 11.17 22.49 -38.85
N GLY A 211 11.57 21.41 -39.52
CA GLY A 211 12.94 21.18 -39.99
C GLY A 211 13.00 20.80 -41.45
N ALA A 212 13.32 21.81 -42.29
CA ALA A 212 14.04 21.82 -43.55
C ALA A 212 13.57 20.91 -44.69
N ALA A 213 12.99 21.56 -45.67
CA ALA A 213 12.95 21.15 -47.06
C ALA A 213 14.37 21.01 -47.66
N THR A 214 14.62 19.89 -48.39
CA THR A 214 15.59 19.87 -49.46
C THR A 214 15.00 19.11 -50.65
N SER A 215 14.92 19.84 -51.71
CA SER A 215 14.56 19.48 -53.06
C SER A 215 15.56 18.47 -53.67
N GLY A 216 15.09 17.52 -54.45
CA GLY A 216 15.91 16.58 -55.25
C GLY A 216 15.10 15.91 -56.31
N SER A 217 15.17 16.48 -57.45
CA SER A 217 14.70 16.24 -58.81
C SER A 217 14.75 14.78 -59.30
N SER A 218 13.68 14.40 -60.02
CA SER A 218 13.59 13.74 -61.32
C SER A 218 14.50 12.54 -61.65
N THR A 219 13.93 11.39 -62.02
CA THR A 219 13.95 10.91 -63.42
C THR A 219 13.09 9.66 -63.59
N ALA A 220 12.30 9.68 -64.65
CA ALA A 220 11.51 8.59 -65.20
C ALA A 220 12.38 7.63 -66.04
N ALA A 221 12.00 6.35 -66.09
CA ALA A 221 12.16 5.43 -67.24
C ALA A 221 11.48 4.10 -66.88
N THR A 222 10.34 3.79 -67.44
CA THR A 222 10.12 2.97 -68.68
C THR A 222 10.08 1.46 -68.43
N ALA A 223 8.85 0.94 -68.70
CA ALA A 223 8.47 -0.45 -68.82
C ALA A 223 9.40 -1.29 -69.71
N VAL A 224 9.43 -2.62 -69.47
CA VAL A 224 9.34 -3.66 -70.52
C VAL A 224 8.88 -4.98 -69.87
N THR A 225 7.90 -5.56 -70.52
CA THR A 225 7.35 -6.90 -70.52
C THR A 225 8.38 -8.05 -70.60
N GLY A 226 8.01 -9.16 -70.02
CA GLY A 226 8.58 -10.47 -70.12
C GLY A 226 7.82 -11.47 -69.26
#